data_b6922f61d4434bad8b317eb6c23ca490
#
_entry.id   b6922f61d4434bad8b317eb6c23ca490
#
_cell.length_a   1.000
_cell.length_b   1.000
_cell.length_c   1.000
_cell.angle_alpha   90.00
_cell.angle_beta   90.00
_cell.angle_gamma   90.00
#
_symmetry.space_group_name_H-M   'P 1'
#
loop_
_entity.id
_entity.type
_entity.pdbx_description
1 polymer ?
#
loop_
_entity_poly.entity_id
_entity_poly.type
_entity_poly.pdbx_seq_one_letter_code
_entity_poly.pdbx_strand_id
1 'polypeptide(L)'
;MKPLLGAVADDFTGATDLANMLARAGMRTVLALGAPTPGDPVPEAEAVVAALKSRTAPVPEAVDESLTAWRWLAEGGAEQCYFKYCSTFDSTPKGNIGPVAAALMEETGADFTVYCPAFPEAGRTIYRGHLFVFDQPLHESPLKDHPLTPMTDANLMRWLSPQLGGAEVGLIGADVVDQGADAIRAAMDALKAKGIRHAVVDALNNDHLEALGRASAGMPLVTAGSGLGLGLPGTFAGRLAGGAADALPAIGGPALLLSGSCSAATNAQVARWEADGGALLRMDPLAVAEGRSTAEGLWTWASNALKAAPGALIAATQPPDAVRAVQQTLGTERAAALVEETLSAVAQAARAAGIRRFIVAGGETSGAVTSALGISRLAVGPQIAPGVPWCATIGDDPTALALKSGNFGAETFFQDALESAP
;
A
#
# COMPACT_ATOMS: atom_id res chain seq x y z
N MET A 1 -5.87 -23.25 5.36
CA MET A 1 -4.37 -23.22 5.20
C MET A 1 -3.86 -22.17 6.16
N LYS A 2 -2.70 -22.40 6.82
CA LYS A 2 -2.08 -21.41 7.71
C LYS A 2 -1.17 -20.49 6.90
N PRO A 3 -1.08 -19.17 7.20
CA PRO A 3 -0.15 -18.29 6.54
C PRO A 3 1.31 -18.68 6.86
N LEU A 4 2.16 -18.57 5.86
CA LEU A 4 3.62 -18.68 6.02
C LEU A 4 4.22 -17.33 6.38
N LEU A 5 3.67 -16.26 5.77
CA LEU A 5 4.07 -14.88 5.96
C LEU A 5 2.91 -14.05 6.52
N GLY A 6 3.15 -13.37 7.63
CA GLY A 6 2.27 -12.36 8.19
C GLY A 6 2.89 -10.98 8.03
N ALA A 7 2.20 -10.06 7.34
CA ALA A 7 2.70 -8.70 7.16
C ALA A 7 1.85 -7.68 7.89
N VAL A 8 2.52 -6.74 8.57
CA VAL A 8 1.92 -5.57 9.19
C VAL A 8 2.33 -4.36 8.35
N ALA A 9 1.38 -3.68 7.72
CA ALA A 9 1.63 -2.52 6.89
C ALA A 9 1.12 -1.24 7.56
N ASP A 10 1.95 -0.19 7.54
CA ASP A 10 1.69 1.09 8.20
C ASP A 10 0.63 1.94 7.50
N ASP A 11 0.29 1.62 6.24
CA ASP A 11 -0.77 2.27 5.49
C ASP A 11 -1.48 1.33 4.51
N PHE A 12 -2.69 1.73 4.12
CA PHE A 12 -3.59 0.94 3.29
C PHE A 12 -3.05 0.68 1.89
N THR A 13 -2.55 1.72 1.21
CA THR A 13 -2.06 1.58 -0.16
C THR A 13 -0.74 0.82 -0.23
N GLY A 14 0.13 1.01 0.78
CA GLY A 14 1.35 0.22 0.90
C GLY A 14 1.08 -1.25 1.19
N ALA A 15 0.02 -1.57 1.94
CA ALA A 15 -0.42 -2.94 2.14
C ALA A 15 -0.85 -3.61 0.83
N THR A 16 -1.65 -2.90 0.02
CA THR A 16 -2.09 -3.40 -1.30
C THR A 16 -0.90 -3.60 -2.23
N ASP A 17 0.06 -2.69 -2.21
CA ASP A 17 1.30 -2.75 -2.98
C ASP A 17 2.16 -3.97 -2.60
N LEU A 18 2.40 -4.21 -1.30
CA LEU A 18 3.09 -5.42 -0.84
C LEU A 18 2.32 -6.69 -1.23
N ALA A 19 1.01 -6.70 -1.01
CA ALA A 19 0.17 -7.86 -1.33
C ALA A 19 0.24 -8.21 -2.83
N ASN A 20 0.30 -7.20 -3.70
CA ASN A 20 0.52 -7.37 -5.14
C ASN A 20 1.89 -8.01 -5.43
N MET A 21 2.98 -7.55 -4.78
CA MET A 21 4.30 -8.12 -4.99
C MET A 21 4.37 -9.59 -4.57
N LEU A 22 3.77 -9.94 -3.44
CA LEU A 22 3.70 -11.32 -2.94
C LEU A 22 2.89 -12.23 -3.89
N ALA A 23 1.74 -11.75 -4.38
CA ALA A 23 0.90 -12.50 -5.32
C ALA A 23 1.63 -12.73 -6.67
N ARG A 24 2.26 -11.69 -7.23
CA ARG A 24 3.10 -11.81 -8.44
C ARG A 24 4.25 -12.80 -8.29
N ALA A 25 4.81 -12.89 -7.09
CA ALA A 25 5.88 -13.84 -6.78
C ALA A 25 5.36 -15.25 -6.42
N GLY A 26 4.06 -15.51 -6.52
CA GLY A 26 3.46 -16.83 -6.43
C GLY A 26 2.84 -17.19 -5.08
N MET A 27 2.68 -16.24 -4.13
CA MET A 27 1.96 -16.49 -2.87
C MET A 27 0.48 -16.09 -2.99
N ARG A 28 -0.44 -16.99 -2.67
CA ARG A 28 -1.84 -16.62 -2.47
C ARG A 28 -1.96 -15.67 -1.30
N THR A 29 -2.33 -14.44 -1.60
CA THR A 29 -2.27 -13.33 -0.65
C THR A 29 -3.66 -12.77 -0.36
N VAL A 30 -3.94 -12.54 0.93
CA VAL A 30 -5.14 -11.85 1.40
C VAL A 30 -4.73 -10.58 2.12
N LEU A 31 -5.41 -9.49 1.77
CA LEU A 31 -5.33 -8.21 2.43
C LEU A 31 -6.43 -8.13 3.49
N ALA A 32 -6.06 -7.89 4.74
CA ALA A 32 -6.97 -7.61 5.86
C ALA A 32 -6.95 -6.10 6.15
N LEU A 33 -8.11 -5.46 6.12
CA LEU A 33 -8.26 -4.01 6.21
C LEU A 33 -8.57 -3.58 7.65
N GLY A 34 -7.74 -2.70 8.20
CA GLY A 34 -7.84 -2.22 9.57
C GLY A 34 -7.17 -3.14 10.58
N ALA A 35 -7.14 -2.69 11.84
CA ALA A 35 -6.66 -3.51 12.94
C ALA A 35 -7.62 -4.68 13.18
N PRO A 36 -7.10 -5.92 13.37
CA PRO A 36 -7.96 -7.06 13.68
C PRO A 36 -8.62 -6.89 15.04
N THR A 37 -9.86 -7.38 15.17
CA THR A 37 -10.55 -7.43 16.45
C THR A 37 -10.33 -8.78 17.13
N PRO A 38 -10.38 -8.85 18.47
CA PRO A 38 -10.25 -10.12 19.19
C PRO A 38 -11.27 -11.15 18.72
N GLY A 39 -10.78 -12.32 18.33
CA GLY A 39 -11.62 -13.41 17.83
C GLY A 39 -11.85 -13.43 16.32
N ASP A 40 -11.36 -12.44 15.59
CA ASP A 40 -11.40 -12.48 14.12
C ASP A 40 -10.55 -13.67 13.60
N PRO A 41 -11.14 -14.55 12.75
CA PRO A 41 -10.35 -15.63 12.18
C PRO A 41 -9.32 -15.07 11.18
N VAL A 42 -8.10 -15.59 11.22
CA VAL A 42 -7.09 -15.28 10.20
C VAL A 42 -7.49 -15.93 8.88
N PRO A 43 -7.46 -15.22 7.75
CA PRO A 43 -7.82 -15.78 6.45
C PRO A 43 -6.93 -16.96 6.05
N GLU A 44 -7.50 -17.92 5.34
CA GLU A 44 -6.76 -19.03 4.73
C GLU A 44 -5.99 -18.54 3.49
N ALA A 45 -4.72 -18.23 3.65
CA ALA A 45 -3.82 -17.77 2.59
C ALA A 45 -2.38 -18.18 2.91
N GLU A 46 -1.47 -18.05 1.95
CA GLU A 46 -0.02 -18.26 2.17
C GLU A 46 0.63 -17.00 2.75
N ALA A 47 0.11 -15.83 2.38
CA ALA A 47 0.45 -14.56 2.99
C ALA A 47 -0.82 -13.79 3.40
N VAL A 48 -0.77 -13.16 4.56
CA VAL A 48 -1.82 -12.24 5.03
C VAL A 48 -1.19 -10.91 5.36
N VAL A 49 -1.69 -9.84 4.75
CA VAL A 49 -1.21 -8.47 4.97
C VAL A 49 -2.26 -7.68 5.74
N ALA A 50 -1.96 -7.30 6.97
CA ALA A 50 -2.78 -6.42 7.78
C ALA A 50 -2.47 -4.95 7.43
N ALA A 51 -3.46 -4.24 6.92
CA ALA A 51 -3.36 -2.85 6.50
C ALA A 51 -3.81 -1.91 7.61
N LEU A 52 -2.88 -1.25 8.27
CA LEU A 52 -3.13 -0.29 9.34
C LEU A 52 -3.16 1.16 8.81
N LYS A 53 -3.43 2.11 9.69
CA LYS A 53 -3.28 3.55 9.46
C LYS A 53 -2.31 4.16 10.48
N SER A 54 -1.19 3.50 10.73
CA SER A 54 -0.28 3.81 11.83
C SER A 54 0.91 4.71 11.43
N ARG A 55 1.12 5.01 10.13
CA ARG A 55 2.29 5.77 9.66
C ARG A 55 2.49 7.10 10.36
N THR A 56 1.42 7.85 10.57
CA THR A 56 1.43 9.19 11.18
C THR A 56 0.74 9.24 12.55
N ALA A 57 0.32 8.08 13.06
CA ALA A 57 -0.25 7.96 14.40
C ALA A 57 0.81 8.26 15.48
N PRO A 58 0.41 8.61 16.71
CA PRO A 58 1.32 8.66 17.85
C PRO A 58 2.08 7.34 18.03
N VAL A 59 3.37 7.40 18.35
CA VAL A 59 4.24 6.21 18.46
C VAL A 59 3.65 5.10 19.32
N PRO A 60 3.08 5.35 20.53
CA PRO A 60 2.50 4.28 21.33
C PRO A 60 1.34 3.56 20.64
N GLU A 61 0.49 4.31 19.94
CA GLU A 61 -0.66 3.77 19.20
C GLU A 61 -0.17 2.93 18.00
N ALA A 62 0.80 3.44 17.24
CA ALA A 62 1.37 2.72 16.10
C ALA A 62 2.03 1.40 16.53
N VAL A 63 2.70 1.38 17.67
CA VAL A 63 3.31 0.18 18.24
C VAL A 63 2.23 -0.81 18.69
N ASP A 64 1.22 -0.36 19.43
CA ASP A 64 0.15 -1.22 19.95
C ASP A 64 -0.66 -1.86 18.84
N GLU A 65 -1.09 -1.08 17.84
CA GLU A 65 -1.80 -1.59 16.66
C GLU A 65 -0.95 -2.60 15.88
N SER A 66 0.35 -2.33 15.71
CA SER A 66 1.25 -3.23 14.98
C SER A 66 1.49 -4.54 15.72
N LEU A 67 1.66 -4.51 17.05
CA LEU A 67 1.77 -5.71 17.87
C LEU A 67 0.46 -6.51 17.88
N THR A 68 -0.68 -5.84 17.98
CA THR A 68 -1.99 -6.48 17.92
C THR A 68 -2.19 -7.20 16.58
N ALA A 69 -1.85 -6.54 15.48
CA ALA A 69 -1.93 -7.14 14.15
C ALA A 69 -0.97 -8.34 14.00
N TRP A 70 0.25 -8.22 14.49
CA TRP A 70 1.20 -9.33 14.43
C TRP A 70 0.77 -10.53 15.28
N ARG A 71 0.33 -10.32 16.52
CA ARG A 71 -0.16 -11.39 17.40
C ARG A 71 -1.30 -12.16 16.78
N TRP A 72 -2.27 -11.44 16.19
CA TRP A 72 -3.35 -12.07 15.43
C TRP A 72 -2.83 -12.94 14.28
N LEU A 73 -1.87 -12.44 13.47
CA LEU A 73 -1.27 -13.21 12.38
C LEU A 73 -0.51 -14.45 12.89
N ALA A 74 0.24 -14.31 13.98
CA ALA A 74 0.99 -15.39 14.61
C ALA A 74 0.08 -16.47 15.21
N GLU A 75 -1.04 -16.09 15.85
CA GLU A 75 -2.09 -17.02 16.31
C GLU A 75 -2.70 -17.80 15.15
N GLY A 76 -2.83 -17.18 13.98
CA GLY A 76 -3.24 -17.83 12.73
C GLY A 76 -2.20 -18.79 12.17
N GLY A 77 -0.96 -18.72 12.66
CA GLY A 77 0.15 -19.61 12.30
C GLY A 77 1.19 -19.00 11.37
N ALA A 78 1.22 -17.66 11.20
CA ALA A 78 2.28 -16.98 10.47
C ALA A 78 3.65 -17.26 11.11
N GLU A 79 4.62 -17.62 10.28
CA GLU A 79 5.96 -18.05 10.74
C GLU A 79 6.99 -16.93 10.66
N GLN A 80 6.83 -16.02 9.70
CA GLN A 80 7.70 -14.85 9.50
C GLN A 80 6.88 -13.57 9.54
N CYS A 81 7.35 -12.60 10.31
CA CYS A 81 6.81 -11.24 10.36
C CYS A 81 7.44 -10.38 9.27
N TYR A 82 6.61 -9.63 8.55
CA TYR A 82 7.05 -8.58 7.64
C TYR A 82 6.48 -7.24 8.11
N PHE A 83 7.34 -6.29 8.46
CA PHE A 83 6.90 -4.93 8.72
C PHE A 83 7.07 -4.07 7.46
N LYS A 84 5.94 -3.61 6.91
CA LYS A 84 5.85 -2.84 5.66
C LYS A 84 5.67 -1.36 5.94
N TYR A 85 6.61 -0.55 5.44
CA TYR A 85 6.54 0.90 5.44
C TYR A 85 6.73 1.46 4.01
N CYS A 86 6.62 2.79 3.84
CA CYS A 86 6.70 3.44 2.54
C CYS A 86 8.03 3.20 1.82
N SER A 87 7.98 3.06 0.49
CA SER A 87 9.18 2.97 -0.35
C SER A 87 10.01 4.27 -0.35
N THR A 88 9.45 5.38 0.09
CA THR A 88 10.14 6.66 0.32
C THR A 88 10.52 6.88 1.79
N PHE A 89 10.37 5.84 2.62
CA PHE A 89 10.73 5.85 4.04
C PHE A 89 10.05 6.97 4.85
N ASP A 90 8.83 7.35 4.44
CA ASP A 90 8.05 8.46 4.98
C ASP A 90 7.95 8.38 6.49
N SER A 91 8.70 9.24 7.17
CA SER A 91 8.79 9.31 8.61
C SER A 91 9.46 10.64 9.03
N THR A 92 9.66 10.82 10.30
CA THR A 92 10.46 11.91 10.87
C THR A 92 11.52 11.31 11.80
N PRO A 93 12.49 12.07 12.31
CA PRO A 93 13.40 11.58 13.36
C PRO A 93 12.68 11.09 14.64
N LYS A 94 11.40 11.42 14.80
CA LYS A 94 10.49 10.92 15.86
C LYS A 94 9.40 10.01 15.29
N GLY A 95 9.62 9.44 14.10
CA GLY A 95 8.64 8.62 13.39
C GLY A 95 8.52 7.21 13.94
N ASN A 96 7.64 6.44 13.30
CA ASN A 96 7.16 5.15 13.80
C ASN A 96 7.97 3.94 13.31
N ILE A 97 8.79 4.09 12.23
CA ILE A 97 9.48 2.94 11.63
C ILE A 97 10.41 2.25 12.64
N GLY A 98 11.25 3.03 13.31
CA GLY A 98 12.18 2.51 14.32
C GLY A 98 11.47 1.87 15.53
N PRO A 99 10.56 2.58 16.23
CA PRO A 99 9.86 2.05 17.39
C PRO A 99 9.01 0.80 17.09
N VAL A 100 8.28 0.77 15.99
CA VAL A 100 7.49 -0.39 15.59
C VAL A 100 8.39 -1.58 15.27
N ALA A 101 9.47 -1.36 14.49
CA ALA A 101 10.43 -2.43 14.19
C ALA A 101 11.08 -2.99 15.47
N ALA A 102 11.48 -2.12 16.42
CA ALA A 102 12.05 -2.55 17.69
C ALA A 102 11.06 -3.38 18.52
N ALA A 103 9.80 -2.95 18.62
CA ALA A 103 8.77 -3.69 19.33
C ALA A 103 8.47 -5.06 18.68
N LEU A 104 8.40 -5.11 17.35
CA LEU A 104 8.23 -6.36 16.60
C LEU A 104 9.46 -7.29 16.75
N MET A 105 10.68 -6.74 16.84
CA MET A 105 11.87 -7.55 17.14
C MET A 105 11.76 -8.25 18.50
N GLU A 106 11.31 -7.54 19.50
CA GLU A 106 11.09 -8.11 20.85
C GLU A 106 9.99 -9.18 20.84
N GLU A 107 8.88 -8.89 20.19
CA GLU A 107 7.72 -9.80 20.12
C GLU A 107 8.02 -11.09 19.33
N THR A 108 8.81 -10.98 18.24
CA THR A 108 9.18 -12.13 17.39
C THR A 108 10.43 -12.86 17.87
N GLY A 109 11.15 -12.31 18.86
CA GLY A 109 12.44 -12.82 19.31
C GLY A 109 13.58 -12.59 18.31
N ALA A 110 13.42 -11.66 17.35
CA ALA A 110 14.46 -11.34 16.38
C ALA A 110 15.63 -10.60 17.03
N ASP A 111 16.85 -11.12 16.85
CA ASP A 111 18.09 -10.49 17.32
C ASP A 111 18.64 -9.46 16.31
N PHE A 112 18.15 -9.49 15.07
CA PHE A 112 18.58 -8.62 13.97
C PHE A 112 17.45 -8.39 12.98
N THR A 113 17.40 -7.21 12.35
CA THR A 113 16.51 -6.96 11.21
C THR A 113 17.14 -6.04 10.18
N VAL A 114 16.62 -6.09 8.96
CA VAL A 114 17.04 -5.27 7.82
C VAL A 114 16.03 -4.17 7.54
N TYR A 115 16.48 -3.08 6.90
CA TYR A 115 15.65 -1.98 6.41
C TYR A 115 15.96 -1.76 4.92
N CYS A 116 15.01 -2.09 4.07
CA CYS A 116 15.14 -1.93 2.62
C CYS A 116 13.85 -1.36 2.00
N PRO A 117 13.65 -0.02 2.01
CA PRO A 117 12.51 0.59 1.35
C PRO A 117 12.53 0.51 -0.18
N ALA A 118 13.61 0.04 -0.81
CA ALA A 118 13.75 0.04 -2.26
C ALA A 118 12.58 -0.59 -3.01
N PHE A 119 12.21 0.05 -4.11
CA PHE A 119 11.24 -0.42 -5.07
C PHE A 119 11.64 0.05 -6.48
N PRO A 120 12.59 -0.63 -7.14
CA PRO A 120 13.16 -0.21 -8.41
C PRO A 120 12.14 -0.01 -9.52
N GLU A 121 11.11 -0.88 -9.62
CA GLU A 121 10.02 -0.74 -10.60
C GLU A 121 9.25 0.59 -10.44
N ALA A 122 9.23 1.15 -9.23
CA ALA A 122 8.62 2.44 -8.95
C ALA A 122 9.66 3.58 -8.85
N GLY A 123 10.90 3.35 -9.28
CA GLY A 123 11.98 4.34 -9.27
C GLY A 123 12.58 4.64 -7.89
N ARG A 124 12.45 3.73 -6.91
CA ARG A 124 13.08 3.88 -5.59
C ARG A 124 14.25 2.92 -5.48
N THR A 125 15.46 3.47 -5.36
CA THR A 125 16.70 2.70 -5.22
C THR A 125 17.50 3.17 -4.01
N ILE A 126 18.35 2.30 -3.47
CA ILE A 126 19.22 2.62 -2.34
C ILE A 126 20.65 2.30 -2.76
N TYR A 127 21.52 3.28 -2.62
CA TYR A 127 22.95 3.14 -2.86
C TYR A 127 23.76 3.80 -1.75
N ARG A 128 24.69 3.05 -1.15
CA ARG A 128 25.49 3.48 0.00
C ARG A 128 24.62 4.03 1.15
N GLY A 129 23.47 3.38 1.36
CA GLY A 129 22.49 3.77 2.38
C GLY A 129 21.72 5.05 2.09
N HIS A 130 21.84 5.61 0.89
CA HIS A 130 21.09 6.79 0.45
C HIS A 130 19.95 6.37 -0.47
N LEU A 131 18.75 6.82 -0.16
CA LEU A 131 17.56 6.58 -0.96
C LEU A 131 17.44 7.61 -2.09
N PHE A 132 17.19 7.11 -3.29
CA PHE A 132 16.90 7.89 -4.49
C PHE A 132 15.44 7.72 -4.92
N VAL A 133 14.87 8.78 -5.47
CA VAL A 133 13.57 8.80 -6.13
C VAL A 133 13.83 9.17 -7.59
N PHE A 134 13.73 8.17 -8.47
CA PHE A 134 14.23 8.24 -9.86
C PHE A 134 15.69 8.64 -9.91
N ASP A 135 16.02 9.79 -10.48
CA ASP A 135 17.36 10.34 -10.67
C ASP A 135 17.82 11.30 -9.55
N GLN A 136 16.96 11.54 -8.54
CA GLN A 136 17.22 12.51 -7.48
C GLN A 136 17.41 11.84 -6.12
N PRO A 137 18.36 12.29 -5.28
CA PRO A 137 18.37 11.93 -3.87
C PRO A 137 17.05 12.32 -3.19
N LEU A 138 16.58 11.51 -2.25
CA LEU A 138 15.30 11.72 -1.57
C LEU A 138 15.08 13.16 -1.09
N HIS A 139 16.09 13.77 -0.47
CA HIS A 139 16.02 15.14 0.09
C HIS A 139 16.08 16.25 -0.96
N GLU A 140 16.25 15.95 -2.24
CA GLU A 140 16.15 16.87 -3.38
C GLU A 140 14.84 16.65 -4.16
N SER A 141 14.14 15.55 -3.89
CA SER A 141 12.85 15.24 -4.49
C SER A 141 11.71 16.08 -3.85
N PRO A 142 10.51 16.13 -4.45
CA PRO A 142 9.35 16.81 -3.85
C PRO A 142 8.97 16.32 -2.44
N LEU A 143 9.45 15.15 -2.02
CA LEU A 143 9.19 14.58 -0.70
C LEU A 143 9.89 15.32 0.45
N LYS A 144 10.88 16.16 0.16
CA LYS A 144 11.51 17.05 1.17
C LYS A 144 10.51 18.03 1.79
N ASP A 145 9.47 18.40 1.03
CA ASP A 145 8.44 19.35 1.42
C ASP A 145 7.11 18.65 1.76
N HIS A 146 7.15 17.32 2.02
CA HIS A 146 5.94 16.58 2.37
C HIS A 146 5.32 17.12 3.68
N PRO A 147 4.00 17.45 3.70
CA PRO A 147 3.40 18.18 4.82
C PRO A 147 3.51 17.49 6.19
N LEU A 148 3.46 16.15 6.22
CA LEU A 148 3.46 15.36 7.47
C LEU A 148 4.82 14.72 7.74
N THR A 149 5.52 14.30 6.69
CA THR A 149 6.80 13.56 6.79
C THR A 149 7.83 14.17 5.83
N PRO A 150 8.33 15.38 6.11
CA PRO A 150 9.33 16.03 5.25
C PRO A 150 10.64 15.25 5.28
N MET A 151 11.03 14.66 4.14
CA MET A 151 12.22 13.83 4.00
C MET A 151 13.43 14.69 3.64
N THR A 152 14.09 15.24 4.65
CA THR A 152 15.20 16.21 4.49
C THR A 152 16.58 15.59 4.46
N ASP A 153 16.68 14.26 4.57
CA ASP A 153 17.94 13.51 4.50
C ASP A 153 17.73 12.20 3.74
N ALA A 154 18.53 11.95 2.73
CA ALA A 154 18.51 10.69 1.98
C ALA A 154 19.26 9.55 2.68
N ASN A 155 20.12 9.83 3.65
CA ASN A 155 20.88 8.81 4.36
C ASN A 155 20.00 8.10 5.39
N LEU A 156 19.60 6.89 5.08
CA LEU A 156 18.64 6.11 5.87
C LEU A 156 19.19 5.69 7.23
N MET A 157 20.49 5.41 7.36
CA MET A 157 21.08 5.07 8.66
C MET A 157 20.99 6.26 9.62
N ARG A 158 21.35 7.44 9.15
CA ARG A 158 21.30 8.69 9.92
C ARG A 158 19.84 9.10 10.24
N TRP A 159 18.91 8.83 9.31
CA TRP A 159 17.49 9.11 9.49
C TRP A 159 16.81 8.17 10.49
N LEU A 160 17.22 6.88 10.50
CA LEU A 160 16.63 5.85 11.34
C LEU A 160 17.17 5.85 12.79
N SER A 161 18.48 6.17 12.98
CA SER A 161 19.13 6.09 14.29
C SER A 161 18.39 6.87 15.40
N PRO A 162 17.91 8.10 15.21
CA PRO A 162 17.11 8.81 16.23
C PRO A 162 15.81 8.09 16.60
N GLN A 163 15.16 7.44 15.65
CA GLN A 163 13.93 6.65 15.89
C GLN A 163 14.20 5.40 16.75
N LEU A 164 15.45 4.94 16.79
CA LEU A 164 15.94 3.82 17.58
C LEU A 164 16.67 4.26 18.86
N GLY A 165 16.39 5.48 19.36
CA GLY A 165 17.01 6.00 20.55
C GLY A 165 18.52 6.27 20.42
N GLY A 166 19.03 6.47 19.20
CA GLY A 166 20.43 6.70 18.89
C GLY A 166 21.24 5.42 18.67
N ALA A 167 20.60 4.26 18.53
CA ALA A 167 21.30 3.02 18.23
C ALA A 167 22.06 3.11 16.89
N GLU A 168 23.18 2.40 16.81
CA GLU A 168 23.95 2.28 15.58
C GLU A 168 23.17 1.47 14.54
N VAL A 169 23.12 2.01 13.31
CA VAL A 169 22.50 1.36 12.16
C VAL A 169 23.59 1.01 11.16
N GLY A 170 23.72 -0.29 10.88
CA GLY A 170 24.69 -0.81 9.92
C GLY A 170 24.28 -0.59 8.48
N LEU A 171 25.20 -0.86 7.56
CA LEU A 171 24.98 -0.86 6.12
C LEU A 171 25.47 -2.17 5.52
N ILE A 172 24.61 -2.78 4.68
CA ILE A 172 25.00 -3.83 3.73
C ILE A 172 24.96 -3.18 2.34
N GLY A 173 26.13 -2.83 1.84
CA GLY A 173 26.26 -2.07 0.61
C GLY A 173 26.03 -2.89 -0.65
N ALA A 174 25.79 -2.22 -1.78
CA ALA A 174 25.51 -2.83 -3.07
C ALA A 174 26.63 -3.79 -3.52
N ASP A 175 27.89 -3.47 -3.20
CA ASP A 175 29.05 -4.32 -3.46
C ASP A 175 29.00 -5.68 -2.76
N VAL A 176 28.30 -5.79 -1.64
CA VAL A 176 28.00 -7.06 -0.96
C VAL A 176 26.76 -7.70 -1.56
N VAL A 177 25.71 -6.91 -1.83
CA VAL A 177 24.44 -7.41 -2.39
C VAL A 177 24.65 -8.05 -3.77
N ASP A 178 25.52 -7.46 -4.61
CA ASP A 178 25.93 -8.00 -5.92
C ASP A 178 26.52 -9.42 -5.83
N GLN A 179 27.07 -9.80 -4.68
CA GLN A 179 27.65 -11.14 -4.47
C GLN A 179 26.57 -12.18 -4.09
N GLY A 180 25.33 -11.76 -3.87
CA GLY A 180 24.18 -12.64 -3.62
C GLY A 180 23.90 -12.95 -2.16
N ALA A 181 22.95 -13.86 -1.94
CA ALA A 181 22.32 -14.11 -0.64
C ALA A 181 23.31 -14.55 0.45
N ASP A 182 24.30 -15.35 0.12
CA ASP A 182 25.27 -15.86 1.12
C ASP A 182 26.21 -14.75 1.62
N ALA A 183 26.61 -13.83 0.73
CA ALA A 183 27.40 -12.68 1.11
C ALA A 183 26.59 -11.71 1.99
N ILE A 184 25.30 -11.51 1.68
CA ILE A 184 24.39 -10.73 2.51
C ILE A 184 24.27 -11.34 3.91
N ARG A 185 24.06 -12.65 4.03
CA ARG A 185 24.00 -13.35 5.33
C ARG A 185 25.30 -13.20 6.13
N ALA A 186 26.44 -13.39 5.48
CA ALA A 186 27.75 -13.22 6.13
C ALA A 186 27.92 -11.77 6.65
N ALA A 187 27.44 -10.77 5.90
CA ALA A 187 27.47 -9.39 6.34
C ALA A 187 26.51 -9.12 7.51
N MET A 188 25.31 -9.71 7.53
CA MET A 188 24.39 -9.65 8.67
C MET A 188 25.04 -10.23 9.93
N ASP A 189 25.70 -11.40 9.81
CA ASP A 189 26.37 -12.04 10.93
C ASP A 189 27.57 -11.22 11.43
N ALA A 190 28.31 -10.59 10.54
CA ALA A 190 29.40 -9.69 10.88
C ALA A 190 28.93 -8.43 11.62
N LEU A 191 27.75 -7.89 11.28
CA LEU A 191 27.13 -6.78 11.99
C LEU A 191 26.63 -7.22 13.37
N LYS A 192 25.96 -8.36 13.48
CA LYS A 192 25.54 -8.93 14.76
C LYS A 192 26.72 -9.17 15.72
N ALA A 193 27.84 -9.68 15.21
CA ALA A 193 29.05 -9.87 15.99
C ALA A 193 29.64 -8.57 16.56
N LYS A 194 29.32 -7.41 15.96
CA LYS A 194 29.66 -6.08 16.45
C LYS A 194 28.59 -5.48 17.39
N GLY A 195 27.52 -6.22 17.69
CA GLY A 195 26.40 -5.74 18.50
C GLY A 195 25.40 -4.85 17.73
N ILE A 196 25.52 -4.75 16.40
CA ILE A 196 24.61 -3.97 15.56
C ILE A 196 23.40 -4.86 15.24
N ARG A 197 22.20 -4.38 15.59
CA ARG A 197 20.95 -5.13 15.46
C ARG A 197 20.07 -4.66 14.28
N HIS A 198 20.39 -3.53 13.67
CA HIS A 198 19.63 -2.86 12.63
C HIS A 198 20.54 -2.55 11.45
N ALA A 199 20.17 -2.92 10.22
CA ALA A 199 20.98 -2.60 9.05
C ALA A 199 20.13 -2.15 7.87
N VAL A 200 20.52 -1.05 7.24
CA VAL A 200 20.03 -0.66 5.91
C VAL A 200 20.71 -1.55 4.87
N VAL A 201 19.95 -1.99 3.88
CA VAL A 201 20.46 -2.81 2.77
C VAL A 201 20.24 -2.06 1.46
N ASP A 202 21.30 -1.91 0.68
CA ASP A 202 21.23 -1.32 -0.66
C ASP A 202 20.44 -2.23 -1.61
N ALA A 203 19.68 -1.61 -2.54
CA ALA A 203 19.07 -2.32 -3.65
C ALA A 203 18.86 -1.37 -4.84
N LEU A 204 19.36 -1.75 -6.01
CA LEU A 204 19.33 -0.96 -7.25
C LEU A 204 18.40 -1.56 -8.30
N ASN A 205 18.08 -2.84 -8.19
CA ASN A 205 17.29 -3.60 -9.14
C ASN A 205 16.54 -4.74 -8.42
N ASN A 206 15.73 -5.49 -9.16
CA ASN A 206 14.96 -6.59 -8.60
C ASN A 206 15.83 -7.78 -8.22
N ASP A 207 16.96 -8.03 -8.91
CA ASP A 207 17.90 -9.11 -8.57
C ASP A 207 18.46 -8.93 -7.16
N HIS A 208 18.75 -7.67 -6.75
CA HIS A 208 19.15 -7.33 -5.38
C HIS A 208 18.06 -7.65 -4.36
N LEU A 209 16.77 -7.33 -4.68
CA LEU A 209 15.64 -7.66 -3.81
C LEU A 209 15.43 -9.16 -3.69
N GLU A 210 15.61 -9.92 -4.78
CA GLU A 210 15.56 -11.38 -4.74
C GLU A 210 16.71 -11.97 -3.91
N ALA A 211 17.92 -11.44 -4.05
CA ALA A 211 19.07 -11.87 -3.25
C ALA A 211 18.84 -11.58 -1.76
N LEU A 212 18.33 -10.41 -1.42
CA LEU A 212 17.97 -10.05 -0.04
C LEU A 212 16.83 -10.92 0.48
N GLY A 213 15.79 -11.17 -0.35
CA GLY A 213 14.71 -12.10 -0.01
C GLY A 213 15.25 -13.47 0.40
N ARG A 214 16.10 -14.08 -0.45
CA ARG A 214 16.77 -15.37 -0.14
C ARG A 214 17.65 -15.28 1.11
N ALA A 215 18.34 -14.18 1.32
CA ALA A 215 19.15 -13.98 2.53
C ALA A 215 18.29 -13.90 3.80
N SER A 216 17.05 -13.43 3.69
CA SER A 216 16.12 -13.27 4.80
C SER A 216 15.37 -14.55 5.18
N ALA A 217 15.67 -15.68 4.53
CA ALA A 217 15.07 -16.98 4.87
C ALA A 217 15.35 -17.34 6.33
N GLY A 218 14.29 -17.65 7.08
CA GLY A 218 14.35 -18.02 8.49
C GLY A 218 14.55 -16.85 9.47
N MET A 219 14.61 -15.60 9.01
CA MET A 219 14.55 -14.44 9.91
C MET A 219 13.14 -14.32 10.52
N PRO A 220 13.02 -14.16 11.85
CA PRO A 220 11.69 -13.97 12.47
C PRO A 220 11.00 -12.68 12.02
N LEU A 221 11.78 -11.61 11.78
CA LEU A 221 11.30 -10.31 11.32
C LEU A 221 12.13 -9.80 10.14
N VAL A 222 11.42 -9.32 9.13
CA VAL A 222 11.99 -8.54 8.01
C VAL A 222 11.27 -7.21 7.93
N THR A 223 11.99 -6.10 7.73
CA THR A 223 11.35 -4.79 7.55
C THR A 223 11.75 -4.16 6.23
N ALA A 224 10.79 -3.77 5.41
CA ALA A 224 11.07 -3.24 4.09
C ALA A 224 9.89 -2.46 3.46
N GLY A 225 10.14 -1.89 2.29
CA GLY A 225 9.12 -1.47 1.34
C GLY A 225 8.46 -2.67 0.63
N SER A 226 7.61 -2.42 -0.36
CA SER A 226 6.89 -3.48 -1.09
C SER A 226 7.80 -4.32 -1.97
N GLY A 227 8.87 -3.74 -2.51
CA GLY A 227 9.74 -4.39 -3.50
C GLY A 227 10.32 -5.71 -3.03
N LEU A 228 10.69 -5.82 -1.74
CA LEU A 228 11.24 -7.07 -1.19
C LEU A 228 10.24 -8.23 -1.22
N GLY A 229 8.92 -7.94 -1.32
CA GLY A 229 7.89 -8.96 -1.51
C GLY A 229 8.11 -9.84 -2.73
N LEU A 230 8.86 -9.40 -3.75
CA LEU A 230 9.22 -10.23 -4.90
C LEU A 230 10.21 -11.35 -4.55
N GLY A 231 11.12 -11.11 -3.60
CA GLY A 231 12.17 -12.07 -3.26
C GLY A 231 11.78 -13.07 -2.17
N LEU A 232 10.79 -12.77 -1.34
CA LEU A 232 10.45 -13.60 -0.18
C LEU A 232 9.79 -14.93 -0.51
N PRO A 233 8.85 -15.05 -1.47
CA PRO A 233 8.18 -16.33 -1.73
C PRO A 233 9.13 -17.46 -2.08
N GLY A 234 10.28 -17.16 -2.70
CA GLY A 234 11.34 -18.14 -2.96
C GLY A 234 11.89 -18.84 -1.70
N THR A 235 11.78 -18.20 -0.53
CA THR A 235 12.22 -18.79 0.75
C THR A 235 11.27 -19.87 1.26
N PHE A 236 10.04 -19.88 0.76
CA PHE A 236 9.01 -20.86 1.06
C PHE A 236 8.82 -21.89 -0.06
N ALA A 237 9.80 -21.98 -1.00
CA ALA A 237 9.74 -22.91 -2.14
C ALA A 237 9.46 -24.34 -1.69
N GLY A 238 8.56 -25.03 -2.39
CA GLY A 238 8.10 -26.39 -2.02
C GLY A 238 7.01 -26.43 -0.93
N ARG A 239 6.67 -25.28 -0.32
CA ARG A 239 5.58 -25.14 0.67
C ARG A 239 4.38 -24.39 0.12
N LEU A 240 4.56 -23.65 -0.98
CA LEU A 240 3.49 -22.97 -1.67
C LEU A 240 2.60 -23.99 -2.39
N ALA A 241 1.29 -23.75 -2.38
CA ALA A 241 0.32 -24.69 -2.96
C ALA A 241 0.40 -24.79 -4.50
N GLY A 242 1.07 -23.85 -5.14
CA GLY A 242 1.14 -23.76 -6.59
C GLY A 242 -0.19 -23.31 -7.24
N GLY A 243 -0.16 -23.08 -8.54
CA GLY A 243 -1.29 -22.56 -9.31
C GLY A 243 -1.21 -21.04 -9.52
N ALA A 244 -2.25 -20.46 -10.09
CA ALA A 244 -2.35 -19.00 -10.26
C ALA A 244 -2.65 -18.37 -8.88
N ALA A 245 -1.62 -17.79 -8.26
CA ALA A 245 -1.72 -17.18 -6.93
C ALA A 245 -2.60 -15.92 -6.94
N ASP A 246 -2.75 -15.31 -8.11
CA ASP A 246 -3.51 -14.10 -8.40
C ASP A 246 -4.87 -14.37 -9.06
N ALA A 247 -5.36 -15.61 -9.06
CA ALA A 247 -6.66 -15.93 -9.65
C ALA A 247 -7.81 -15.35 -8.82
N LEU A 248 -8.65 -14.54 -9.46
CA LEU A 248 -9.89 -14.02 -8.89
C LEU A 248 -11.11 -14.67 -9.54
N PRO A 249 -12.27 -14.71 -8.87
CA PRO A 249 -13.52 -15.09 -9.52
C PRO A 249 -13.87 -14.11 -10.64
N ALA A 250 -14.48 -14.61 -11.71
CA ALA A 250 -14.98 -13.76 -12.80
C ALA A 250 -16.13 -12.89 -12.28
N ILE A 251 -15.97 -11.57 -12.33
CA ILE A 251 -16.93 -10.59 -11.84
C ILE A 251 -17.33 -9.68 -13.00
N GLY A 252 -18.44 -9.98 -13.63
CA GLY A 252 -18.93 -9.23 -14.78
C GLY A 252 -19.68 -7.94 -14.42
N GLY A 253 -20.09 -7.23 -15.48
CA GLY A 253 -20.91 -6.02 -15.38
C GLY A 253 -20.11 -4.71 -15.50
N PRO A 254 -20.82 -3.56 -15.48
CA PRO A 254 -20.16 -2.26 -15.55
C PRO A 254 -19.41 -1.92 -14.26
N ALA A 255 -18.44 -1.03 -14.35
CA ALA A 255 -17.65 -0.57 -13.21
C ALA A 255 -18.00 0.88 -12.81
N LEU A 256 -18.15 1.13 -11.52
CA LEU A 256 -18.19 2.48 -10.98
C LEU A 256 -16.75 2.94 -10.65
N LEU A 257 -16.35 4.09 -11.23
CA LEU A 257 -15.06 4.70 -10.99
C LEU A 257 -15.25 5.90 -10.05
N LEU A 258 -14.45 5.99 -8.99
CA LEU A 258 -14.51 7.03 -7.97
C LEU A 258 -13.12 7.63 -7.79
N SER A 259 -12.99 8.95 -7.89
CA SER A 259 -11.71 9.63 -7.75
C SER A 259 -11.81 10.79 -6.76
N GLY A 260 -11.12 10.65 -5.61
CA GLY A 260 -10.95 11.72 -4.62
C GLY A 260 -9.54 12.32 -4.59
N SER A 261 -8.56 11.66 -5.25
CA SER A 261 -7.18 12.12 -5.28
C SER A 261 -7.02 13.34 -6.19
N CYS A 262 -6.28 14.36 -5.71
CA CYS A 262 -5.91 15.55 -6.48
C CYS A 262 -4.42 15.56 -6.90
N SER A 263 -3.74 14.40 -6.87
CA SER A 263 -2.36 14.29 -7.36
C SER A 263 -2.25 14.63 -8.85
N ALA A 264 -1.06 15.02 -9.30
CA ALA A 264 -0.81 15.32 -10.71
C ALA A 264 -1.12 14.11 -11.61
N ALA A 265 -0.72 12.90 -11.21
CA ALA A 265 -1.01 11.68 -11.95
C ALA A 265 -2.52 11.41 -12.07
N THR A 266 -3.29 11.56 -10.96
CA THR A 266 -4.74 11.34 -11.02
C THR A 266 -5.45 12.41 -11.85
N ASN A 267 -5.00 13.67 -11.80
CA ASN A 267 -5.52 14.73 -12.68
C ASN A 267 -5.30 14.39 -14.17
N ALA A 268 -4.11 13.89 -14.54
CA ALA A 268 -3.82 13.44 -15.90
C ALA A 268 -4.71 12.25 -16.31
N GLN A 269 -4.91 11.28 -15.42
CA GLN A 269 -5.78 10.12 -15.67
C GLN A 269 -7.24 10.50 -15.89
N VAL A 270 -7.78 11.43 -15.09
CA VAL A 270 -9.16 11.95 -15.27
C VAL A 270 -9.27 12.72 -16.58
N ALA A 271 -8.28 13.55 -16.92
CA ALA A 271 -8.25 14.27 -18.18
C ALA A 271 -8.17 13.32 -19.40
N ARG A 272 -7.36 12.24 -19.29
CA ARG A 272 -7.25 11.22 -20.32
C ARG A 272 -8.57 10.46 -20.49
N TRP A 273 -9.22 10.04 -19.41
CA TRP A 273 -10.53 9.41 -19.45
C TRP A 273 -11.59 10.27 -20.18
N GLU A 274 -11.60 11.57 -19.88
CA GLU A 274 -12.51 12.55 -20.53
C GLU A 274 -12.20 12.70 -22.01
N ALA A 275 -10.92 12.82 -22.38
CA ALA A 275 -10.48 12.97 -23.77
C ALA A 275 -10.82 11.73 -24.64
N ASP A 276 -10.78 10.53 -24.05
CA ASP A 276 -11.17 9.30 -24.72
C ASP A 276 -12.69 9.07 -24.76
N GLY A 277 -13.50 10.04 -24.31
CA GLY A 277 -14.97 9.99 -24.35
C GLY A 277 -15.59 9.15 -23.23
N GLY A 278 -14.85 8.85 -22.18
CA GLY A 278 -15.35 8.15 -20.99
C GLY A 278 -16.43 8.95 -20.28
N ALA A 279 -17.45 8.27 -19.74
CA ALA A 279 -18.51 8.92 -18.97
C ALA A 279 -17.93 9.53 -17.68
N LEU A 280 -17.93 10.84 -17.57
CA LEU A 280 -17.36 11.61 -16.45
C LEU A 280 -18.39 12.59 -15.86
N LEU A 281 -18.51 12.57 -14.53
CA LEU A 281 -19.13 13.65 -13.75
C LEU A 281 -18.12 14.24 -12.77
N ARG A 282 -17.83 15.53 -12.91
CA ARG A 282 -17.00 16.24 -11.95
C ARG A 282 -17.84 16.66 -10.74
N MET A 283 -17.49 16.15 -9.57
CA MET A 283 -18.11 16.53 -8.31
C MET A 283 -17.51 17.83 -7.79
N ASP A 284 -18.35 18.84 -7.54
CA ASP A 284 -17.95 20.08 -6.88
C ASP A 284 -18.19 19.96 -5.36
N PRO A 285 -17.13 19.92 -4.52
CA PRO A 285 -17.29 19.82 -3.06
C PRO A 285 -18.06 21.00 -2.45
N LEU A 286 -17.97 22.22 -3.03
CA LEU A 286 -18.74 23.37 -2.55
C LEU A 286 -20.24 23.20 -2.84
N ALA A 287 -20.59 22.71 -4.02
CA ALA A 287 -21.98 22.39 -4.34
C ALA A 287 -22.56 21.30 -3.44
N VAL A 288 -21.73 20.32 -3.03
CA VAL A 288 -22.15 19.30 -2.05
C VAL A 288 -22.34 19.92 -0.67
N ALA A 289 -21.43 20.78 -0.21
CA ALA A 289 -21.54 21.47 1.08
C ALA A 289 -22.79 22.36 1.19
N GLU A 290 -23.19 22.96 0.07
CA GLU A 290 -24.39 23.81 -0.04
C GLU A 290 -25.69 23.02 -0.31
N GLY A 291 -25.63 21.70 -0.44
CA GLY A 291 -26.79 20.85 -0.74
C GLY A 291 -27.31 20.96 -2.18
N ARG A 292 -26.58 21.63 -3.08
CA ARG A 292 -26.91 21.72 -4.52
C ARG A 292 -26.55 20.45 -5.30
N SER A 293 -25.62 19.64 -4.77
CA SER A 293 -25.26 18.32 -5.26
C SER A 293 -25.35 17.33 -4.12
N THR A 294 -25.89 16.14 -4.39
CA THR A 294 -26.07 15.09 -3.37
C THR A 294 -25.53 13.76 -3.86
N ALA A 295 -25.18 12.85 -2.95
CA ALA A 295 -24.76 11.49 -3.31
C ALA A 295 -25.81 10.75 -4.14
N GLU A 296 -27.11 10.96 -3.86
CA GLU A 296 -28.21 10.39 -4.63
C GLU A 296 -28.24 10.92 -6.08
N GLY A 297 -28.04 12.23 -6.27
CA GLY A 297 -27.97 12.84 -7.59
C GLY A 297 -26.77 12.36 -8.39
N LEU A 298 -25.61 12.23 -7.75
CA LEU A 298 -24.38 11.68 -8.35
C LEU A 298 -24.59 10.22 -8.76
N TRP A 299 -25.18 9.39 -7.89
CA TRP A 299 -25.53 8.01 -8.21
C TRP A 299 -26.56 7.91 -9.35
N THR A 300 -27.59 8.74 -9.33
CA THR A 300 -28.61 8.78 -10.41
C THR A 300 -27.96 9.02 -11.77
N TRP A 301 -27.03 9.97 -11.83
CA TRP A 301 -26.26 10.20 -13.06
C TRP A 301 -25.42 8.98 -13.44
N ALA A 302 -24.64 8.42 -12.51
CA ALA A 302 -23.76 7.29 -12.78
C ALA A 302 -24.56 6.05 -13.23
N SER A 303 -25.68 5.75 -12.56
CA SER A 303 -26.54 4.63 -12.92
C SER A 303 -27.11 4.73 -14.33
N ASN A 304 -27.41 5.95 -14.81
CA ASN A 304 -27.84 6.16 -16.19
C ASN A 304 -26.68 6.00 -17.19
N ALA A 305 -25.50 6.52 -16.87
CA ALA A 305 -24.32 6.37 -17.70
C ALA A 305 -23.91 4.88 -17.85
N LEU A 306 -23.97 4.09 -16.78
CA LEU A 306 -23.62 2.68 -16.75
C LEU A 306 -24.59 1.77 -17.55
N LYS A 307 -25.74 2.27 -18.01
CA LYS A 307 -26.62 1.53 -18.94
C LYS A 307 -26.04 1.46 -20.35
N ALA A 308 -25.18 2.41 -20.74
CA ALA A 308 -24.64 2.55 -22.08
C ALA A 308 -23.10 2.45 -22.13
N ALA A 309 -22.43 2.52 -21.00
CA ALA A 309 -20.97 2.52 -20.92
C ALA A 309 -20.45 1.41 -19.99
N PRO A 310 -19.26 0.84 -20.24
CA PRO A 310 -18.64 -0.15 -19.37
C PRO A 310 -18.18 0.42 -18.03
N GLY A 311 -18.04 1.76 -17.93
CA GLY A 311 -17.64 2.47 -16.73
C GLY A 311 -18.17 3.90 -16.69
N ALA A 312 -18.40 4.41 -15.47
CA ALA A 312 -18.74 5.81 -15.22
C ALA A 312 -17.89 6.36 -14.07
N LEU A 313 -17.23 7.47 -14.31
CA LEU A 313 -16.31 8.13 -13.37
C LEU A 313 -17.00 9.32 -12.68
N ILE A 314 -17.04 9.28 -11.35
CA ILE A 314 -17.32 10.45 -10.51
C ILE A 314 -16.01 10.93 -9.92
N ALA A 315 -15.59 12.15 -10.25
CA ALA A 315 -14.30 12.69 -9.86
C ALA A 315 -14.46 13.98 -9.03
N ALA A 316 -14.00 13.93 -7.76
CA ALA A 316 -13.72 15.11 -6.95
C ALA A 316 -12.31 15.67 -7.23
N THR A 317 -11.57 15.02 -8.12
CA THR A 317 -10.23 15.40 -8.57
C THR A 317 -10.23 16.78 -9.19
N GLN A 318 -9.39 17.66 -8.65
CA GLN A 318 -9.29 19.05 -9.07
C GLN A 318 -7.82 19.50 -9.15
N PRO A 319 -7.51 20.54 -9.94
CA PRO A 319 -6.20 21.20 -9.92
C PRO A 319 -5.89 21.80 -8.54
N PRO A 320 -4.60 21.99 -8.19
CA PRO A 320 -4.19 22.48 -6.86
C PRO A 320 -4.82 23.82 -6.45
N ASP A 321 -5.05 24.74 -7.39
CA ASP A 321 -5.66 26.03 -7.10
C ASP A 321 -7.14 25.89 -6.66
N ALA A 322 -7.90 25.03 -7.33
CA ALA A 322 -9.27 24.73 -6.97
C ALA A 322 -9.37 24.03 -5.60
N VAL A 323 -8.45 23.09 -5.32
CA VAL A 323 -8.34 22.44 -4.01
C VAL A 323 -8.13 23.48 -2.91
N ARG A 324 -7.17 24.41 -3.12
CA ARG A 324 -6.92 25.50 -2.15
C ARG A 324 -8.17 26.37 -1.90
N ALA A 325 -8.91 26.70 -2.94
CA ALA A 325 -10.13 27.48 -2.79
C ALA A 325 -11.20 26.76 -1.97
N VAL A 326 -11.39 25.46 -2.19
CA VAL A 326 -12.31 24.63 -1.39
C VAL A 326 -11.84 24.56 0.07
N GLN A 327 -10.54 24.32 0.31
CA GLN A 327 -9.97 24.26 1.65
C GLN A 327 -10.05 25.59 2.41
N GLN A 328 -9.89 26.72 1.71
CA GLN A 328 -10.07 28.06 2.31
C GLN A 328 -11.51 28.30 2.75
N THR A 329 -12.47 27.74 2.03
CA THR A 329 -13.91 27.93 2.31
C THR A 329 -14.41 26.99 3.41
N LEU A 330 -14.03 25.70 3.35
CA LEU A 330 -14.56 24.65 4.23
C LEU A 330 -13.61 24.25 5.37
N GLY A 331 -12.33 24.61 5.28
CA GLY A 331 -11.25 23.99 6.06
C GLY A 331 -10.78 22.67 5.45
N THR A 332 -9.50 22.32 5.67
CA THR A 332 -8.87 21.16 5.05
C THR A 332 -9.54 19.84 5.46
N GLU A 333 -9.77 19.64 6.76
CA GLU A 333 -10.38 18.41 7.29
C GLU A 333 -11.81 18.23 6.82
N ARG A 334 -12.63 19.27 6.87
CA ARG A 334 -14.04 19.19 6.43
C ARG A 334 -14.17 18.97 4.93
N ALA A 335 -13.29 19.58 4.13
CA ALA A 335 -13.28 19.38 2.68
C ALA A 335 -12.95 17.91 2.33
N ALA A 336 -11.96 17.31 2.99
CA ALA A 336 -11.60 15.92 2.80
C ALA A 336 -12.73 14.97 3.23
N ALA A 337 -13.24 15.15 4.45
CA ALA A 337 -14.33 14.33 4.98
C ALA A 337 -15.58 14.38 4.09
N LEU A 338 -15.94 15.55 3.58
CA LEU A 338 -17.09 15.71 2.70
C LEU A 338 -16.96 14.91 1.39
N VAL A 339 -15.77 14.92 0.79
CA VAL A 339 -15.49 14.13 -0.42
C VAL A 339 -15.59 12.64 -0.12
N GLU A 340 -14.97 12.18 0.97
CA GLU A 340 -14.99 10.79 1.38
C GLU A 340 -16.39 10.29 1.73
N GLU A 341 -17.14 11.05 2.52
CA GLU A 341 -18.54 10.76 2.89
C GLU A 341 -19.42 10.64 1.64
N THR A 342 -19.28 11.58 0.69
CA THR A 342 -20.10 11.62 -0.51
C THR A 342 -19.79 10.45 -1.45
N LEU A 343 -18.50 10.19 -1.75
CA LEU A 343 -18.11 9.09 -2.62
C LEU A 343 -18.42 7.73 -2.01
N SER A 344 -18.31 7.60 -0.68
CA SER A 344 -18.71 6.40 0.07
C SER A 344 -20.22 6.13 -0.03
N ALA A 345 -21.05 7.17 0.11
CA ALA A 345 -22.50 7.03 -0.04
C ALA A 345 -22.89 6.63 -1.47
N VAL A 346 -22.20 7.17 -2.48
CA VAL A 346 -22.39 6.76 -3.88
C VAL A 346 -22.02 5.30 -4.07
N ALA A 347 -20.89 4.83 -3.50
CA ALA A 347 -20.45 3.45 -3.58
C ALA A 347 -21.48 2.48 -2.94
N GLN A 348 -22.01 2.84 -1.77
CA GLN A 348 -23.07 2.07 -1.11
C GLN A 348 -24.33 1.94 -1.96
N ALA A 349 -24.79 3.04 -2.54
CA ALA A 349 -25.96 3.05 -3.43
C ALA A 349 -25.72 2.18 -4.68
N ALA A 350 -24.52 2.26 -5.27
CA ALA A 350 -24.12 1.44 -6.41
C ALA A 350 -24.09 -0.06 -6.05
N ARG A 351 -23.48 -0.41 -4.91
CA ARG A 351 -23.43 -1.80 -4.43
C ARG A 351 -24.81 -2.38 -4.19
N ALA A 352 -25.69 -1.60 -3.57
CA ALA A 352 -27.09 -1.97 -3.35
C ALA A 352 -27.86 -2.17 -4.67
N ALA A 353 -27.53 -1.40 -5.72
CA ALA A 353 -28.13 -1.53 -7.04
C ALA A 353 -27.49 -2.65 -7.90
N GLY A 354 -26.56 -3.44 -7.37
CA GLY A 354 -25.98 -4.60 -8.04
C GLY A 354 -24.64 -4.33 -8.75
N ILE A 355 -24.03 -3.15 -8.61
CA ILE A 355 -22.66 -2.94 -9.11
C ILE A 355 -21.69 -3.76 -8.26
N ARG A 356 -20.80 -4.50 -8.94
CA ARG A 356 -19.81 -5.41 -8.32
C ARG A 356 -18.38 -5.09 -8.68
N ARG A 357 -18.14 -4.04 -9.47
CA ARG A 357 -16.81 -3.60 -9.90
C ARG A 357 -16.61 -2.14 -9.56
N PHE A 358 -15.56 -1.86 -8.78
CA PHE A 358 -15.22 -0.51 -8.32
C PHE A 358 -13.74 -0.22 -8.63
N ILE A 359 -13.46 0.95 -9.17
CA ILE A 359 -12.11 1.47 -9.39
C ILE A 359 -12.00 2.78 -8.59
N VAL A 360 -11.14 2.79 -7.57
CA VAL A 360 -11.06 3.90 -6.62
C VAL A 360 -9.67 4.51 -6.64
N ALA A 361 -9.59 5.82 -6.94
CA ALA A 361 -8.35 6.58 -7.01
C ALA A 361 -8.22 7.55 -5.82
N GLY A 362 -7.24 7.29 -4.98
CA GLY A 362 -6.94 8.03 -3.75
C GLY A 362 -6.84 7.08 -2.56
N GLY A 363 -5.78 7.21 -1.75
CA GLY A 363 -5.57 6.35 -0.59
C GLY A 363 -6.69 6.47 0.44
N GLU A 364 -6.99 7.69 0.88
CA GLU A 364 -8.07 7.98 1.84
C GLU A 364 -9.44 7.59 1.27
N THR A 365 -9.71 7.95 0.00
CA THR A 365 -10.94 7.55 -0.69
C THR A 365 -11.10 6.03 -0.75
N SER A 366 -10.03 5.31 -1.04
CA SER A 366 -10.04 3.83 -1.05
C SER A 366 -10.41 3.26 0.32
N GLY A 367 -9.81 3.80 1.39
CA GLY A 367 -10.12 3.44 2.76
C GLY A 367 -11.57 3.74 3.15
N ALA A 368 -12.07 4.93 2.81
CA ALA A 368 -13.43 5.35 3.09
C ALA A 368 -14.48 4.47 2.35
N VAL A 369 -14.27 4.24 1.05
CA VAL A 369 -15.16 3.41 0.22
C VAL A 369 -15.20 1.95 0.72
N THR A 370 -14.04 1.33 0.99
CA THR A 370 -14.00 -0.05 1.49
C THR A 370 -14.66 -0.19 2.86
N SER A 371 -14.42 0.77 3.76
CA SER A 371 -15.08 0.83 5.07
C SER A 371 -16.60 0.97 4.93
N ALA A 372 -17.08 1.87 4.08
CA ALA A 372 -18.49 2.10 3.85
C ALA A 372 -19.21 0.88 3.23
N LEU A 373 -18.48 0.10 2.41
CA LEU A 373 -19.00 -1.15 1.84
C LEU A 373 -18.90 -2.34 2.81
N GLY A 374 -18.38 -2.15 4.02
CA GLY A 374 -18.20 -3.21 5.01
C GLY A 374 -17.16 -4.25 4.62
N ILE A 375 -16.20 -3.86 3.75
CA ILE A 375 -15.18 -4.77 3.24
C ILE A 375 -13.99 -4.76 4.22
N SER A 376 -13.71 -5.92 4.79
CA SER A 376 -12.59 -6.12 5.71
C SER A 376 -11.49 -7.05 5.15
N ARG A 377 -11.78 -7.80 4.08
CA ARG A 377 -10.85 -8.79 3.50
C ARG A 377 -10.94 -8.83 2.00
N LEU A 378 -9.78 -8.86 1.35
CA LEU A 378 -9.66 -8.89 -0.09
C LEU A 378 -8.63 -9.95 -0.52
N ALA A 379 -9.02 -10.88 -1.39
CA ALA A 379 -8.10 -11.67 -2.17
C ALA A 379 -7.42 -10.77 -3.21
N VAL A 380 -6.12 -10.96 -3.40
CA VAL A 380 -5.32 -10.16 -4.33
C VAL A 380 -5.22 -10.87 -5.65
N GLY A 381 -5.49 -10.15 -6.72
CA GLY A 381 -5.53 -10.65 -8.09
C GLY A 381 -4.44 -10.06 -9.00
N PRO A 382 -4.67 -10.10 -10.32
CA PRO A 382 -3.69 -9.66 -11.29
C PRO A 382 -3.40 -8.16 -11.19
N GLN A 383 -2.15 -7.81 -11.49
CA GLN A 383 -1.69 -6.43 -11.48
C GLN A 383 -2.25 -5.65 -12.67
N ILE A 384 -2.82 -4.48 -12.41
CA ILE A 384 -3.22 -3.48 -13.41
C ILE A 384 -2.03 -2.56 -13.74
N ALA A 385 -1.40 -2.04 -12.70
CA ALA A 385 -0.23 -1.18 -12.77
C ALA A 385 0.70 -1.50 -11.59
N PRO A 386 2.00 -1.15 -11.63
CA PRO A 386 2.90 -1.37 -10.51
C PRO A 386 2.29 -0.89 -9.19
N GLY A 387 2.13 -1.80 -8.21
CA GLY A 387 1.52 -1.53 -6.90
C GLY A 387 -0.01 -1.44 -6.88
N VAL A 388 -0.68 -1.70 -7.99
CA VAL A 388 -2.16 -1.65 -8.07
C VAL A 388 -2.70 -2.93 -8.70
N PRO A 389 -3.09 -3.93 -7.89
CA PRO A 389 -3.78 -5.12 -8.39
C PRO A 389 -5.29 -4.89 -8.47
N TRP A 390 -5.98 -5.75 -9.21
CA TRP A 390 -7.35 -6.08 -8.91
C TRP A 390 -7.41 -6.88 -7.61
N CYS A 391 -8.42 -6.61 -6.79
CA CYS A 391 -8.73 -7.38 -5.60
C CYS A 391 -10.19 -7.82 -5.66
N ALA A 392 -10.56 -8.85 -4.91
CA ALA A 392 -11.96 -9.25 -4.75
C ALA A 392 -12.28 -9.60 -3.31
N THR A 393 -13.50 -9.29 -2.87
CA THR A 393 -14.01 -9.79 -1.59
C THR A 393 -14.14 -11.32 -1.62
N ILE A 394 -13.94 -11.94 -0.46
CA ILE A 394 -14.05 -13.39 -0.30
C ILE A 394 -15.50 -13.73 0.08
N GLY A 395 -16.12 -14.68 -0.60
CA GLY A 395 -17.49 -15.14 -0.34
C GLY A 395 -18.32 -15.35 -1.60
N ASP A 396 -19.62 -15.62 -1.42
CA ASP A 396 -20.54 -16.05 -2.50
C ASP A 396 -21.00 -14.90 -3.42
N ASP A 397 -20.92 -13.64 -2.97
CA ASP A 397 -21.28 -12.46 -3.76
C ASP A 397 -20.08 -11.49 -3.86
N PRO A 398 -19.03 -11.87 -4.61
CA PRO A 398 -17.78 -11.14 -4.63
C PRO A 398 -17.93 -9.77 -5.29
N THR A 399 -17.15 -8.82 -4.79
CA THR A 399 -17.01 -7.47 -5.33
C THR A 399 -15.55 -7.25 -5.71
N ALA A 400 -15.30 -6.88 -6.98
CA ALA A 400 -13.97 -6.53 -7.45
C ALA A 400 -13.64 -5.07 -7.15
N LEU A 401 -12.42 -4.81 -6.68
CA LEU A 401 -11.93 -3.48 -6.35
C LEU A 401 -10.52 -3.29 -6.90
N ALA A 402 -10.32 -2.20 -7.63
CA ALA A 402 -8.99 -1.66 -7.93
C ALA A 402 -8.78 -0.43 -7.06
N LEU A 403 -7.83 -0.50 -6.11
CA LEU A 403 -7.59 0.52 -5.09
C LEU A 403 -6.22 1.17 -5.36
N LYS A 404 -6.22 2.43 -5.77
CA LYS A 404 -5.03 3.11 -6.26
C LYS A 404 -4.61 4.27 -5.37
N SER A 405 -3.32 4.34 -5.00
CA SER A 405 -2.72 5.58 -4.51
C SER A 405 -2.76 6.68 -5.57
N GLY A 406 -2.80 7.93 -5.15
CA GLY A 406 -2.89 9.08 -6.05
C GLY A 406 -1.84 9.09 -7.17
N ASN A 407 -0.60 8.71 -6.87
CA ASN A 407 0.55 8.81 -7.78
C ASN A 407 0.83 7.56 -8.62
N PHE A 408 0.02 6.50 -8.52
CA PHE A 408 0.24 5.24 -9.22
C PHE A 408 -0.54 5.16 -10.53
N GLY A 409 -0.03 4.32 -11.44
CA GLY A 409 -0.62 4.06 -12.74
C GLY A 409 -0.27 5.10 -13.82
N ALA A 410 -0.30 4.63 -15.08
CA ALA A 410 -0.14 5.49 -16.25
C ALA A 410 -1.36 6.40 -16.46
N GLU A 411 -1.31 7.31 -17.42
CA GLU A 411 -2.44 8.17 -17.77
C GLU A 411 -3.68 7.37 -18.24
N THR A 412 -3.48 6.18 -18.79
CA THR A 412 -4.52 5.24 -19.25
C THR A 412 -5.12 4.37 -18.15
N PHE A 413 -4.73 4.57 -16.88
CA PHE A 413 -5.06 3.67 -15.77
C PHE A 413 -6.53 3.26 -15.69
N PHE A 414 -7.47 4.16 -15.91
CA PHE A 414 -8.90 3.83 -15.81
C PHE A 414 -9.36 2.88 -16.94
N GLN A 415 -8.82 3.05 -18.14
CA GLN A 415 -9.06 2.15 -19.29
C GLN A 415 -8.41 0.78 -19.03
N ASP A 416 -7.13 0.78 -18.62
CA ASP A 416 -6.37 -0.44 -18.34
C ASP A 416 -7.05 -1.29 -17.28
N ALA A 417 -7.58 -0.63 -16.22
CA ALA A 417 -8.32 -1.29 -15.17
C ALA A 417 -9.64 -1.92 -15.67
N LEU A 418 -10.38 -1.25 -16.57
CA LEU A 418 -11.60 -1.83 -17.13
C LEU A 418 -11.32 -3.02 -18.02
N GLU A 419 -10.26 -2.95 -18.85
CA GLU A 419 -9.89 -3.99 -19.81
C GLU A 419 -9.34 -5.25 -19.12
N SER A 420 -8.61 -5.07 -18.00
CA SER A 420 -8.04 -6.17 -17.22
C SER A 420 -8.94 -6.70 -16.11
N ALA A 421 -10.20 -6.26 -16.04
CA ALA A 421 -11.09 -6.62 -14.94
C ALA A 421 -11.42 -8.13 -14.91
N PRO A 422 -11.44 -8.73 -13.71
CA PRO A 422 -11.73 -10.16 -13.52
C PRO A 422 -13.14 -10.56 -13.88
#